data_1e644e48b58e6814af44539882c87818
#
_entry.id   1e644e48b58e6814af44539882c87818
#
_cell.length_a   1.000
_cell.length_b   1.000
_cell.length_c   1.000
_cell.angle_alpha   90.00
_cell.angle_beta   90.00
_cell.angle_gamma   90.00
#
_symmetry.space_group_name_H-M   'P 1'
#
loop_
_entity.id
_entity.type
_entity.pdbx_description
1 polymer ?
#
loop_
_entity_poly.entity_id
_entity_poly.type
_entity_poly.pdbx_seq_one_letter_code
_entity_poly.pdbx_strand_id
1 'polypeptide(L)'
;MYVFDALHRRAGAPYGWPKAKKDRKTLLTAGVVCGTFLFLASAAQQMGIILNPSTAKAGFLTAMYVVLVPVFGLALGRRNSAQVWVSMVIAVAGLYLLCMKNGFGSMELSDWLLLGCAVLFSFQIMAVDHYSPLVDGVRLSLLEFLVTAIESTLAAFLFETPTLADFAANAWPIVFCGVFSSGVAYTLQILGQKDLNPAIASLI
;
A
#
# COMPACT_ATOMS: atom_id res chain seq x y z
N MET A 1 -17.50 0.92 -14.68
CA MET A 1 -18.70 1.79 -14.80
C MET A 1 -18.95 2.59 -13.53
N TYR A 2 -18.83 2.03 -12.32
CA TYR A 2 -19.04 2.78 -11.05
C TYR A 2 -17.97 3.80 -10.70
N VAL A 3 -16.70 3.58 -11.08
CA VAL A 3 -15.60 4.54 -10.82
C VAL A 3 -15.77 5.80 -11.67
N PHE A 4 -16.18 5.66 -12.93
CA PHE A 4 -16.46 6.78 -13.82
C PHE A 4 -17.70 7.60 -13.40
N ASP A 5 -18.71 6.95 -12.86
CA ASP A 5 -19.92 7.61 -12.35
C ASP A 5 -19.65 8.41 -11.06
N ALA A 6 -18.77 7.89 -10.18
CA ALA A 6 -18.34 8.59 -8.97
C ALA A 6 -17.49 9.84 -9.30
N LEU A 7 -16.65 9.75 -10.32
CA LEU A 7 -15.85 10.88 -10.82
C LEU A 7 -16.75 11.93 -11.51
N HIS A 8 -17.78 11.50 -12.26
CA HIS A 8 -18.67 12.43 -12.98
C HIS A 8 -19.64 13.16 -12.08
N ARG A 9 -20.15 12.53 -11.00
CA ARG A 9 -21.05 13.19 -10.04
C ARG A 9 -20.37 14.34 -9.25
N ARG A 10 -19.05 14.35 -9.18
CA ARG A 10 -18.27 15.42 -8.50
C ARG A 10 -17.75 16.52 -9.40
N ALA A 11 -17.77 16.35 -10.72
CA ALA A 11 -17.38 17.42 -11.66
C ALA A 11 -18.30 18.64 -11.64
N GLY A 12 -19.48 18.55 -11.01
CA GLY A 12 -20.43 19.65 -10.84
C GLY A 12 -20.49 20.26 -9.45
N ALA A 13 -19.79 19.72 -8.45
CA ALA A 13 -19.71 20.35 -7.14
C ALA A 13 -18.54 21.34 -7.12
N PRO A 14 -18.77 22.60 -6.67
CA PRO A 14 -17.65 23.53 -6.49
C PRO A 14 -16.65 22.85 -5.55
N TYR A 15 -15.38 22.87 -5.93
CA TYR A 15 -14.24 22.24 -5.21
C TYR A 15 -14.07 22.91 -3.83
N GLY A 16 -15.05 22.71 -2.97
CA GLY A 16 -14.99 23.01 -1.56
C GLY A 16 -14.27 21.84 -0.91
N TRP A 17 -12.98 21.98 -0.71
CA TRP A 17 -12.24 21.09 0.20
C TRP A 17 -13.10 20.95 1.46
N PRO A 18 -13.54 19.74 1.85
CA PRO A 18 -14.22 19.58 3.11
C PRO A 18 -13.30 20.20 4.14
N LYS A 19 -13.83 21.16 4.91
CA LYS A 19 -13.09 21.80 6.01
C LYS A 19 -12.69 20.65 6.92
N ALA A 20 -11.45 20.15 6.74
CA ALA A 20 -10.88 19.10 7.55
C ALA A 20 -11.07 19.54 9.00
N LYS A 21 -11.85 18.79 9.76
CA LYS A 21 -11.96 19.01 11.19
C LYS A 21 -10.53 19.02 11.72
N LYS A 22 -10.16 20.14 12.32
CA LYS A 22 -8.82 20.58 12.70
C LYS A 22 -8.30 19.79 13.89
N ASP A 23 -8.34 18.47 13.82
CA ASP A 23 -7.76 17.64 14.87
C ASP A 23 -6.36 17.22 14.46
N ARG A 24 -5.37 18.08 14.83
CA ARG A 24 -3.95 17.80 14.62
C ARG A 24 -3.53 16.46 15.24
N LYS A 25 -4.16 16.05 16.32
CA LYS A 25 -3.85 14.79 16.99
C LYS A 25 -4.26 13.60 16.11
N THR A 26 -5.48 13.60 15.59
CA THR A 26 -5.95 12.54 14.69
C THR A 26 -5.09 12.45 13.42
N LEU A 27 -4.71 13.58 12.83
CA LEU A 27 -3.85 13.61 11.65
C LEU A 27 -2.44 13.06 11.95
N LEU A 28 -1.83 13.44 13.07
CA LEU A 28 -0.52 12.92 13.49
C LEU A 28 -0.58 11.42 13.78
N THR A 29 -1.59 10.97 14.53
CA THR A 29 -1.78 9.54 14.82
C THR A 29 -1.98 8.74 13.53
N ALA A 30 -2.80 9.25 12.62
CA ALA A 30 -3.03 8.62 11.31
C ALA A 30 -1.73 8.50 10.51
N GLY A 31 -0.95 9.58 10.41
CA GLY A 31 0.32 9.59 9.70
C GLY A 31 1.35 8.61 10.30
N VAL A 32 1.45 8.57 11.63
CA VAL A 32 2.35 7.62 12.31
C VAL A 32 1.89 6.18 12.07
N VAL A 33 0.62 5.87 12.29
CA VAL A 33 0.11 4.49 12.11
C VAL A 33 0.26 4.02 10.68
N CYS A 34 -0.19 4.81 9.70
CA CYS A 34 -0.08 4.45 8.28
C CYS A 34 1.38 4.36 7.84
N GLY A 35 2.23 5.32 8.23
CA GLY A 35 3.64 5.37 7.87
C GLY A 35 4.44 4.19 8.45
N THR A 36 4.22 3.85 9.71
CA THR A 36 4.88 2.68 10.32
C THR A 36 4.47 1.37 9.66
N PHE A 37 3.18 1.17 9.34
CA PHE A 37 2.78 -0.02 8.59
C PHE A 37 3.39 -0.05 7.19
N LEU A 38 3.47 1.10 6.51
CA LEU A 38 4.09 1.21 5.19
C LEU A 38 5.60 0.90 5.26
N PHE A 39 6.31 1.44 6.27
CA PHE A 39 7.72 1.15 6.51
C PHE A 39 7.95 -0.35 6.75
N LEU A 40 7.23 -0.94 7.70
CA LEU A 40 7.38 -2.36 8.05
C LEU A 40 7.07 -3.28 6.86
N ALA A 41 6.02 -2.98 6.10
CA ALA A 41 5.66 -3.72 4.90
C ALA A 41 6.78 -3.64 3.85
N SER A 42 7.28 -2.44 3.58
CA SER A 42 8.35 -2.21 2.61
C SER A 42 9.68 -2.86 3.04
N ALA A 43 10.02 -2.79 4.33
CA ALA A 43 11.20 -3.45 4.88
C ALA A 43 11.11 -4.98 4.76
N ALA A 44 9.97 -5.58 5.11
CA ALA A 44 9.75 -7.01 4.95
C ALA A 44 9.79 -7.44 3.47
N GLN A 45 9.24 -6.63 2.57
CA GLN A 45 9.31 -6.86 1.13
C GLN A 45 10.75 -6.83 0.62
N GLN A 46 11.50 -5.81 1.00
CA GLN A 46 12.89 -5.65 0.58
C GLN A 46 13.76 -6.83 1.07
N MET A 47 13.61 -7.24 2.33
CA MET A 47 14.32 -8.39 2.87
C MET A 47 13.92 -9.69 2.14
N GLY A 48 12.63 -9.87 1.84
CA GLY A 48 12.16 -11.03 1.07
C GLY A 48 12.75 -11.06 -0.33
N ILE A 49 12.88 -9.93 -1.01
CA ILE A 49 13.48 -9.83 -2.37
C ILE A 49 14.99 -10.09 -2.33
N ILE A 50 15.69 -9.58 -1.31
CA ILE A 50 17.15 -9.82 -1.14
C ILE A 50 17.44 -11.31 -0.97
N LEU A 51 16.63 -12.01 -0.18
CA LEU A 51 16.82 -13.44 0.11
C LEU A 51 16.41 -14.35 -1.05
N ASN A 52 15.49 -13.91 -1.91
CA ASN A 52 15.06 -14.66 -3.08
C ASN A 52 14.90 -13.71 -4.29
N PRO A 53 15.81 -13.79 -5.28
CA PRO A 53 15.82 -12.89 -6.43
C PRO A 53 14.67 -13.15 -7.44
N SER A 54 13.75 -14.08 -7.18
CA SER A 54 12.57 -14.29 -8.04
C SER A 54 11.56 -13.17 -7.87
N THR A 55 11.74 -12.09 -8.61
CA THR A 55 10.84 -10.92 -8.62
C THR A 55 9.37 -11.29 -8.90
N ALA A 56 9.16 -12.30 -9.76
CA ALA A 56 7.83 -12.79 -10.08
C ALA A 56 7.14 -13.42 -8.85
N LYS A 57 7.86 -14.30 -8.12
CA LYS A 57 7.34 -14.92 -6.89
C LYS A 57 7.11 -13.88 -5.80
N ALA A 58 8.04 -12.93 -5.66
CA ALA A 58 7.91 -11.83 -4.72
C ALA A 58 6.67 -10.97 -5.01
N GLY A 59 6.46 -10.59 -6.27
CA GLY A 59 5.28 -9.85 -6.70
C GLY A 59 3.97 -10.60 -6.41
N PHE A 60 3.91 -11.89 -6.70
CA PHE A 60 2.73 -12.71 -6.43
C PHE A 60 2.42 -12.79 -4.92
N LEU A 61 3.43 -13.11 -4.09
CA LEU A 61 3.23 -13.26 -2.65
C LEU A 61 2.86 -11.93 -1.97
N THR A 62 3.49 -10.84 -2.39
CA THR A 62 3.11 -9.50 -1.89
C THR A 62 1.68 -9.17 -2.29
N ALA A 63 1.29 -9.42 -3.55
CA ALA A 63 -0.06 -9.14 -4.03
C ALA A 63 -1.17 -9.95 -3.34
N MET A 64 -0.83 -10.92 -2.46
CA MET A 64 -1.82 -11.60 -1.63
C MET A 64 -2.57 -10.66 -0.67
N TYR A 65 -2.10 -9.43 -0.47
CA TYR A 65 -2.90 -8.42 0.25
C TYR A 65 -4.28 -8.19 -0.39
N VAL A 66 -4.43 -8.42 -1.70
CA VAL A 66 -5.72 -8.37 -2.41
C VAL A 66 -6.75 -9.34 -1.82
N VAL A 67 -6.27 -10.50 -1.32
CA VAL A 67 -7.10 -11.49 -0.62
C VAL A 67 -7.28 -11.13 0.85
N LEU A 68 -6.20 -10.69 1.50
CA LEU A 68 -6.19 -10.44 2.94
C LEU A 68 -7.07 -9.25 3.33
N VAL A 69 -7.10 -8.18 2.53
CA VAL A 69 -7.93 -6.99 2.81
C VAL A 69 -9.42 -7.32 2.90
N PRO A 70 -10.05 -8.01 1.92
CA PRO A 70 -11.45 -8.45 2.06
C PRO A 70 -11.69 -9.39 3.24
N VAL A 71 -10.75 -10.30 3.52
CA VAL A 71 -10.84 -11.26 4.63
C VAL A 71 -10.81 -10.55 5.98
N PHE A 72 -9.86 -9.63 6.18
CA PHE A 72 -9.79 -8.82 7.40
C PHE A 72 -11.00 -7.88 7.52
N GLY A 73 -11.46 -7.30 6.40
CA GLY A 73 -12.69 -6.52 6.37
C GLY A 73 -13.90 -7.33 6.86
N LEU A 74 -14.02 -8.58 6.45
CA LEU A 74 -15.06 -9.48 6.90
C LEU A 74 -14.96 -9.76 8.41
N ALA A 75 -13.75 -10.01 8.93
CA ALA A 75 -13.52 -10.20 10.35
C ALA A 75 -13.90 -8.97 11.20
N LEU A 76 -13.81 -7.76 10.62
CA LEU A 76 -14.27 -6.50 11.23
C LEU A 76 -15.77 -6.22 10.99
N GLY A 77 -16.53 -7.20 10.51
CA GLY A 77 -17.97 -7.09 10.29
C GLY A 77 -18.38 -6.35 9.01
N ARG A 78 -17.44 -6.04 8.12
CA ARG A 78 -17.74 -5.42 6.81
C ARG A 78 -18.20 -6.49 5.83
N ARG A 79 -19.32 -6.28 5.18
CA ARG A 79 -19.84 -7.19 4.15
C ARG A 79 -19.34 -6.74 2.78
N ASN A 80 -18.64 -7.63 2.09
CA ASN A 80 -18.23 -7.44 0.71
C ASN A 80 -19.28 -8.06 -0.23
N SER A 81 -19.49 -7.43 -1.39
CA SER A 81 -20.40 -7.98 -2.41
C SER A 81 -19.80 -9.25 -3.05
N ALA A 82 -20.65 -10.12 -3.60
CA ALA A 82 -20.20 -11.28 -4.33
C ALA A 82 -19.25 -10.92 -5.50
N GLN A 83 -19.44 -9.76 -6.10
CA GLN A 83 -18.57 -9.25 -7.17
C GLN A 83 -17.13 -9.09 -6.71
N VAL A 84 -16.88 -8.59 -5.48
CA VAL A 84 -15.53 -8.44 -4.91
C VAL A 84 -14.85 -9.80 -4.79
N TRP A 85 -15.57 -10.83 -4.32
CA TRP A 85 -15.04 -12.19 -4.19
C TRP A 85 -14.68 -12.80 -5.55
N VAL A 86 -15.56 -12.63 -6.54
CA VAL A 86 -15.28 -13.10 -7.91
C VAL A 86 -14.09 -12.37 -8.51
N SER A 87 -14.02 -11.04 -8.40
CA SER A 87 -12.89 -10.25 -8.90
C SER A 87 -11.58 -10.64 -8.23
N MET A 88 -11.59 -10.91 -6.92
CA MET A 88 -10.44 -11.38 -6.17
C MET A 88 -9.93 -12.72 -6.72
N VAL A 89 -10.82 -13.69 -6.95
CA VAL A 89 -10.43 -15.01 -7.50
C VAL A 89 -9.82 -14.84 -8.89
N ILE A 90 -10.41 -14.00 -9.75
CA ILE A 90 -9.88 -13.73 -11.09
C ILE A 90 -8.52 -13.05 -11.01
N ALA A 91 -8.35 -12.06 -10.13
CA ALA A 91 -7.09 -11.35 -9.95
C ALA A 91 -5.97 -12.29 -9.47
N VAL A 92 -6.26 -13.13 -8.48
CA VAL A 92 -5.30 -14.12 -7.96
C VAL A 92 -4.93 -15.15 -9.02
N ALA A 93 -5.92 -15.65 -9.77
CA ALA A 93 -5.66 -16.59 -10.86
C ALA A 93 -4.78 -15.94 -11.96
N GLY A 94 -5.06 -14.70 -12.34
CA GLY A 94 -4.25 -13.96 -13.31
C GLY A 94 -2.81 -13.75 -12.83
N LEU A 95 -2.63 -13.33 -11.57
CA LEU A 95 -1.32 -13.17 -10.95
C LEU A 95 -0.55 -14.50 -10.86
N TYR A 96 -1.25 -15.58 -10.49
CA TYR A 96 -0.66 -16.91 -10.46
C TYR A 96 -0.12 -17.32 -11.83
N LEU A 97 -0.93 -17.20 -12.86
CA LEU A 97 -0.53 -17.53 -14.24
C LEU A 97 0.62 -16.66 -14.74
N LEU A 98 0.67 -15.39 -14.33
CA LEU A 98 1.72 -14.47 -14.75
C LEU A 98 3.06 -14.75 -14.04
N CYS A 99 2.99 -14.97 -12.73
CA CYS A 99 4.18 -14.99 -11.86
C CYS A 99 4.73 -16.40 -11.60
N MET A 100 3.87 -17.44 -11.62
CA MET A 100 4.20 -18.79 -11.16
C MET A 100 4.33 -19.83 -12.27
N LYS A 101 5.02 -19.45 -13.35
CA LYS A 101 5.22 -20.34 -14.51
C LYS A 101 5.86 -21.68 -14.15
N ASN A 102 6.71 -21.73 -13.13
CA ASN A 102 7.42 -22.93 -12.67
C ASN A 102 6.86 -23.54 -11.36
N GLY A 103 5.66 -23.10 -10.93
CA GLY A 103 5.06 -23.50 -9.66
C GLY A 103 5.68 -22.79 -8.44
N PHE A 104 5.22 -23.17 -7.24
CA PHE A 104 5.68 -22.53 -5.99
C PHE A 104 7.06 -22.97 -5.52
N GLY A 105 7.54 -24.16 -5.95
CA GLY A 105 8.72 -24.77 -5.37
C GLY A 105 8.55 -25.05 -3.86
N SER A 106 9.68 -25.10 -3.14
CA SER A 106 9.68 -25.14 -1.68
C SER A 106 9.41 -23.75 -1.10
N MET A 107 8.72 -23.70 0.06
CA MET A 107 8.54 -22.48 0.83
C MET A 107 9.82 -22.16 1.59
N GLU A 108 10.39 -20.99 1.34
CA GLU A 108 11.62 -20.49 1.95
C GLU A 108 11.33 -19.35 2.93
N LEU A 109 12.32 -18.95 3.72
CA LEU A 109 12.19 -17.82 4.66
C LEU A 109 11.76 -16.52 3.94
N SER A 110 12.27 -16.29 2.72
CA SER A 110 11.88 -15.17 1.86
C SER A 110 10.37 -15.13 1.59
N ASP A 111 9.74 -16.29 1.37
CA ASP A 111 8.31 -16.39 1.09
C ASP A 111 7.47 -16.00 2.31
N TRP A 112 7.90 -16.42 3.50
CA TRP A 112 7.24 -16.02 4.75
C TRP A 112 7.37 -14.53 5.03
N LEU A 113 8.51 -13.91 4.71
CA LEU A 113 8.69 -12.46 4.80
C LEU A 113 7.76 -11.73 3.82
N LEU A 114 7.62 -12.22 2.59
CA LEU A 114 6.74 -11.63 1.58
C LEU A 114 5.25 -11.79 1.93
N LEU A 115 4.86 -12.92 2.52
CA LEU A 115 3.51 -13.07 3.06
C LEU A 115 3.28 -12.16 4.27
N GLY A 116 4.26 -12.01 5.15
CA GLY A 116 4.22 -11.03 6.24
C GLY A 116 4.08 -9.60 5.73
N CYS A 117 4.80 -9.26 4.66
CA CYS A 117 4.64 -8.00 3.95
C CYS A 117 3.20 -7.80 3.45
N ALA A 118 2.59 -8.81 2.83
CA ALA A 118 1.20 -8.74 2.37
C ALA A 118 0.20 -8.48 3.52
N VAL A 119 0.43 -9.08 4.70
CA VAL A 119 -0.36 -8.81 5.92
C VAL A 119 -0.20 -7.34 6.34
N LEU A 120 1.04 -6.83 6.39
CA LEU A 120 1.34 -5.45 6.78
C LEU A 120 0.75 -4.43 5.82
N PHE A 121 0.83 -4.66 4.50
CA PHE A 121 0.15 -3.83 3.51
C PHE A 121 -1.37 -3.86 3.67
N SER A 122 -1.94 -5.02 4.02
CA SER A 122 -3.37 -5.10 4.30
C SER A 122 -3.77 -4.23 5.48
N PHE A 123 -2.98 -4.21 6.55
CA PHE A 123 -3.22 -3.32 7.69
C PHE A 123 -3.02 -1.84 7.33
N GLN A 124 -2.01 -1.50 6.50
CA GLN A 124 -1.82 -0.15 6.00
C GLN A 124 -3.05 0.33 5.20
N ILE A 125 -3.55 -0.48 4.26
CA ILE A 125 -4.75 -0.16 3.47
C ILE A 125 -5.97 0.05 4.38
N MET A 126 -6.15 -0.80 5.39
CA MET A 126 -7.26 -0.69 6.34
C MET A 126 -7.11 0.53 7.26
N ALA A 127 -5.88 0.88 7.66
CA ALA A 127 -5.62 2.10 8.42
C ALA A 127 -5.92 3.35 7.59
N VAL A 128 -5.48 3.40 6.34
CA VAL A 128 -5.81 4.49 5.41
C VAL A 128 -7.32 4.61 5.23
N ASP A 129 -8.03 3.50 5.04
CA ASP A 129 -9.50 3.50 4.93
C ASP A 129 -10.19 4.08 6.19
N HIS A 130 -9.66 3.75 7.36
CA HIS A 130 -10.19 4.26 8.62
C HIS A 130 -9.96 5.76 8.78
N TYR A 131 -8.76 6.25 8.46
CA TYR A 131 -8.36 7.63 8.73
C TYR A 131 -8.66 8.60 7.59
N SER A 132 -8.67 8.17 6.32
CA SER A 132 -8.87 9.06 5.17
C SER A 132 -10.18 9.86 5.16
N PRO A 133 -11.31 9.37 5.71
CA PRO A 133 -12.52 10.18 5.84
C PRO A 133 -12.44 11.24 6.96
N LEU A 134 -11.54 11.05 7.94
CA LEU A 134 -11.44 11.89 9.14
C LEU A 134 -10.49 13.08 8.95
N VAL A 135 -9.55 12.97 8.01
CA VAL A 135 -8.48 13.95 7.79
C VAL A 135 -8.36 14.34 6.32
N ASP A 136 -7.55 15.33 6.04
CA ASP A 136 -7.19 15.68 4.66
C ASP A 136 -6.24 14.63 4.07
N GLY A 137 -6.63 14.00 2.95
CA GLY A 137 -5.90 12.89 2.34
C GLY A 137 -4.49 13.28 1.87
N VAL A 138 -4.30 14.50 1.37
CA VAL A 138 -2.97 14.98 0.94
C VAL A 138 -2.04 15.17 2.14
N ARG A 139 -2.57 15.73 3.24
CA ARG A 139 -1.80 15.89 4.48
C ARG A 139 -1.49 14.54 5.14
N LEU A 140 -2.43 13.59 5.05
CA LEU A 140 -2.22 12.22 5.52
C LEU A 140 -1.07 11.57 4.74
N SER A 141 -1.12 11.63 3.41
CA SER A 141 -0.07 11.11 2.53
C SER A 141 1.30 11.72 2.86
N LEU A 142 1.37 13.04 3.03
CA LEU A 142 2.60 13.73 3.36
C LEU A 142 3.20 13.27 4.70
N LEU A 143 2.36 13.11 5.73
CA LEU A 143 2.81 12.63 7.04
C LEU A 143 3.18 11.15 7.01
N GLU A 144 2.44 10.32 6.31
CA GLU A 144 2.74 8.91 6.10
C GLU A 144 4.14 8.75 5.51
N PHE A 145 4.45 9.48 4.42
CA PHE A 145 5.77 9.42 3.81
C PHE A 145 6.87 10.03 4.66
N LEU A 146 6.58 11.09 5.42
CA LEU A 146 7.55 11.67 6.34
C LEU A 146 7.95 10.66 7.43
N VAL A 147 6.98 9.98 8.02
CA VAL A 147 7.22 8.94 9.02
C VAL A 147 8.01 7.78 8.42
N THR A 148 7.56 7.25 7.28
CA THR A 148 8.26 6.18 6.56
C THR A 148 9.70 6.58 6.21
N ALA A 149 9.92 7.81 5.75
CA ALA A 149 11.26 8.31 5.43
C ALA A 149 12.17 8.38 6.67
N ILE A 150 11.64 8.85 7.80
CA ILE A 150 12.39 8.89 9.07
C ILE A 150 12.76 7.47 9.51
N GLU A 151 11.78 6.56 9.55
CA GLU A 151 11.99 5.17 9.98
C GLU A 151 12.96 4.44 9.05
N SER A 152 12.83 4.61 7.72
CA SER A 152 13.73 4.01 6.73
C SER A 152 15.14 4.58 6.83
N THR A 153 15.27 5.89 7.07
CA THR A 153 16.59 6.52 7.26
C THR A 153 17.28 6.01 8.53
N LEU A 154 16.53 5.91 9.63
CA LEU A 154 17.07 5.36 10.86
C LEU A 154 17.48 3.90 10.68
N ALA A 155 16.66 3.08 10.02
CA ALA A 155 16.99 1.69 9.73
C ALA A 155 18.25 1.57 8.84
N ALA A 156 18.39 2.39 7.80
CA ALA A 156 19.54 2.39 6.93
C ALA A 156 20.84 2.68 7.70
N PHE A 157 20.85 3.70 8.58
CA PHE A 157 22.03 4.00 9.38
C PHE A 157 22.33 2.99 10.49
N LEU A 158 21.31 2.21 10.94
CA LEU A 158 21.50 1.19 11.98
C LEU A 158 22.00 -0.15 11.40
N PHE A 159 21.54 -0.51 10.20
CA PHE A 159 21.76 -1.83 9.63
C PHE A 159 22.63 -1.83 8.37
N GLU A 160 22.84 -0.67 7.76
CA GLU A 160 23.58 -0.50 6.51
C GLU A 160 24.64 0.60 6.65
N THR A 161 25.57 0.65 5.72
CA THR A 161 26.58 1.71 5.60
C THR A 161 26.40 2.46 4.28
N PRO A 162 25.33 3.27 4.15
CA PRO A 162 25.03 3.96 2.90
C PRO A 162 26.12 4.95 2.52
N THR A 163 26.60 4.90 1.28
CA THR A 163 27.60 5.84 0.75
C THR A 163 26.96 6.82 -0.24
N LEU A 164 27.56 8.01 -0.37
CA LEU A 164 27.12 8.98 -1.39
C LEU A 164 27.26 8.44 -2.81
N ALA A 165 28.21 7.54 -3.04
CA ALA A 165 28.39 6.89 -4.32
C ALA A 165 27.20 6.00 -4.68
N ASP A 166 26.64 5.25 -3.70
CA ASP A 166 25.47 4.40 -3.90
C ASP A 166 24.22 5.23 -4.25
N PHE A 167 24.04 6.39 -3.58
CA PHE A 167 22.97 7.32 -3.90
C PHE A 167 23.12 7.90 -5.30
N ALA A 168 24.33 8.29 -5.70
CA ALA A 168 24.58 8.84 -7.03
C ALA A 168 24.35 7.80 -8.13
N ALA A 169 24.81 6.56 -7.92
CA ALA A 169 24.63 5.46 -8.87
C ALA A 169 23.14 5.10 -9.08
N ASN A 170 22.32 5.24 -8.04
CA ASN A 170 20.90 4.89 -8.06
C ASN A 170 19.97 6.11 -8.06
N ALA A 171 20.47 7.30 -8.36
CA ALA A 171 19.69 8.55 -8.29
C ALA A 171 18.42 8.51 -9.13
N TRP A 172 18.48 7.99 -10.36
CA TRP A 172 17.33 7.92 -11.25
C TRP A 172 16.21 6.98 -10.73
N PRO A 173 16.47 5.70 -10.39
CA PRO A 173 15.48 4.86 -9.75
C PRO A 173 14.89 5.47 -8.47
N ILE A 174 15.72 6.08 -7.62
CA ILE A 174 15.27 6.72 -6.37
C ILE A 174 14.28 7.85 -6.66
N VAL A 175 14.62 8.77 -7.57
CA VAL A 175 13.75 9.89 -7.95
C VAL A 175 12.46 9.39 -8.60
N PHE A 176 12.56 8.43 -9.52
CA PHE A 176 11.39 7.86 -10.20
C PHE A 176 10.44 7.19 -9.20
N CYS A 177 10.94 6.31 -8.34
CA CYS A 177 10.13 5.65 -7.32
C CYS A 177 9.58 6.64 -6.29
N GLY A 178 10.38 7.60 -5.84
CA GLY A 178 9.96 8.62 -4.89
C GLY A 178 8.84 9.52 -5.41
N VAL A 179 8.96 10.00 -6.65
CA VAL A 179 7.97 10.92 -7.23
C VAL A 179 6.74 10.17 -7.74
N PHE A 180 6.92 9.18 -8.61
CA PHE A 180 5.79 8.54 -9.30
C PHE A 180 5.16 7.41 -8.48
N SER A 181 5.95 6.48 -7.96
CA SER A 181 5.41 5.35 -7.21
C SER A 181 4.92 5.78 -5.82
N SER A 182 5.75 6.49 -5.05
CA SER A 182 5.37 6.94 -3.72
C SER A 182 4.51 8.21 -3.78
N GLY A 183 5.04 9.31 -4.30
CA GLY A 183 4.37 10.61 -4.27
C GLY A 183 3.02 10.62 -4.96
N VAL A 184 2.96 10.21 -6.23
CA VAL A 184 1.73 10.26 -7.02
C VAL A 184 0.80 9.09 -6.70
N ALA A 185 1.29 7.83 -6.81
CA ALA A 185 0.43 6.66 -6.73
C ALA A 185 -0.23 6.50 -5.35
N TYR A 186 0.54 6.57 -4.25
CA TYR A 186 -0.05 6.47 -2.91
C TYR A 186 -0.95 7.65 -2.54
N THR A 187 -0.61 8.87 -2.99
CA THR A 187 -1.52 10.01 -2.78
C THR A 187 -2.86 9.79 -3.49
N LEU A 188 -2.84 9.30 -4.73
CA LEU A 188 -4.05 8.93 -5.45
C LEU A 188 -4.79 7.77 -4.79
N GLN A 189 -4.07 6.79 -4.25
CA GLN A 189 -4.65 5.70 -3.47
C GLN A 189 -5.42 6.24 -2.25
N ILE A 190 -4.81 7.08 -1.43
CA ILE A 190 -5.45 7.67 -0.24
C ILE A 190 -6.69 8.48 -0.62
N LEU A 191 -6.59 9.28 -1.68
CA LEU A 191 -7.72 10.08 -2.18
C LEU A 191 -8.85 9.19 -2.72
N GLY A 192 -8.50 8.10 -3.42
CA GLY A 192 -9.47 7.14 -3.95
C GLY A 192 -10.13 6.31 -2.86
N GLN A 193 -9.39 5.88 -1.85
CA GLN A 193 -9.90 5.06 -0.74
C GLN A 193 -10.93 5.79 0.12
N LYS A 194 -10.90 7.10 0.16
CA LYS A 194 -11.86 7.90 0.94
C LYS A 194 -13.32 7.59 0.63
N ASP A 195 -13.60 7.21 -0.61
CA ASP A 195 -14.96 6.99 -1.12
C ASP A 195 -15.20 5.54 -1.61
N LEU A 196 -14.19 4.68 -1.48
CA LEU A 196 -14.24 3.28 -1.94
C LEU A 196 -14.13 2.31 -0.76
N ASN A 197 -14.73 1.14 -0.92
CA ASN A 197 -14.50 0.03 0.00
C ASN A 197 -13.02 -0.43 -0.13
N PRO A 198 -12.28 -0.66 0.98
CA PRO A 198 -10.88 -1.08 0.96
C PRO A 198 -10.65 -2.35 0.14
N ALA A 199 -11.61 -3.28 0.12
CA ALA A 199 -11.54 -4.47 -0.71
C ALA A 199 -11.57 -4.16 -2.22
N ILE A 200 -12.25 -3.08 -2.65
CA ILE A 200 -12.22 -2.62 -4.04
C ILE A 200 -10.90 -1.88 -4.31
N ALA A 201 -10.47 -1.04 -3.37
CA ALA A 201 -9.22 -0.30 -3.49
C ALA A 201 -7.98 -1.23 -3.60
N SER A 202 -8.01 -2.40 -2.93
CA SER A 202 -6.93 -3.39 -3.03
C SER A 202 -6.88 -4.15 -4.37
N LEU A 203 -7.98 -4.10 -5.17
CA LEU A 203 -8.07 -4.75 -6.49
C LEU A 203 -7.63 -3.82 -7.65
N ILE A 204 -7.53 -2.52 -7.42
CA ILE A 204 -7.15 -1.50 -8.40
C ILE A 204 -5.66 -1.20 -8.31
#